data_a5bb1ddcccb4e41df0bd0847fd0e2660
#
_entry.id   a5bb1ddcccb4e41df0bd0847fd0e2660
#
_cell.length_a   1.000
_cell.length_b   1.000
_cell.length_c   1.000
_cell.angle_alpha   90.00
_cell.angle_beta   90.00
_cell.angle_gamma   90.00
#
_symmetry.space_group_name_H-M   'P 1'
#
loop_
_entity.id
_entity.type
_entity.pdbx_description
1 polymer ?
#
loop_
_entity_poly.entity_id
_entity_poly.type
_entity_poly.pdbx_seq_one_letter_code
_entity_poly.pdbx_strand_id
1 'polypeptide(L)'
;MARREPIAFDAEVQRFFQFLVDSYGMAGPEYSELLLPGVLYERPELRVWVFLQAGDGAGTQIDVDVCLPNRDWPAKAELRDLVEAAVFAPRHRVAHKAHTPDAARKTLDENATWLRRLMPLLLGPDVEALMRKANERQVDCAGNPKKRGPDVKWKFD
;
A
#
# COMPACT_ATOMS: atom_id res chain seq x y z
N MET A 1 -16.46 -12.57 -5.81
CA MET A 1 -15.08 -12.57 -5.39
C MET A 1 -14.76 -13.88 -4.68
N ALA A 2 -13.70 -14.55 -5.09
CA ALA A 2 -13.33 -15.83 -4.49
C ALA A 2 -12.78 -15.61 -3.07
N ARG A 3 -13.33 -16.36 -2.11
CA ARG A 3 -12.83 -16.38 -0.74
C ARG A 3 -12.04 -17.67 -0.53
N ARG A 4 -11.03 -17.59 0.28
CA ARG A 4 -10.20 -18.71 0.64
C ARG A 4 -10.05 -18.82 2.15
N GLU A 5 -9.57 -19.94 2.60
CA GLU A 5 -9.25 -20.11 4.00
C GLU A 5 -8.06 -19.24 4.38
N PRO A 6 -8.06 -18.63 5.58
CA PRO A 6 -6.93 -17.88 6.06
C PRO A 6 -5.66 -18.72 6.13
N ILE A 7 -4.53 -18.10 5.79
CA ILE A 7 -3.20 -18.72 5.90
C ILE A 7 -2.36 -17.93 6.91
N ALA A 8 -1.15 -18.39 7.20
CA ALA A 8 -0.28 -17.73 8.17
C ALA A 8 0.01 -16.27 7.82
N PHE A 9 0.18 -15.96 6.53
CA PHE A 9 0.34 -14.59 6.05
C PHE A 9 -0.85 -13.71 6.46
N ASP A 10 -2.06 -14.22 6.31
CA ASP A 10 -3.29 -13.46 6.62
C ASP A 10 -3.36 -13.08 8.10
N ALA A 11 -2.96 -14.00 8.99
CA ALA A 11 -2.93 -13.74 10.43
C ALA A 11 -1.93 -12.63 10.76
N GLU A 12 -0.77 -12.62 10.11
CA GLU A 12 0.23 -11.57 10.30
C GLU A 12 -0.26 -10.23 9.77
N VAL A 13 -0.89 -10.21 8.59
CA VAL A 13 -1.50 -8.98 8.06
C VAL A 13 -2.54 -8.44 9.02
N GLN A 14 -3.43 -9.30 9.50
CA GLN A 14 -4.47 -8.89 10.45
C GLN A 14 -3.85 -8.26 11.69
N ARG A 15 -2.79 -8.86 12.22
CA ARG A 15 -2.10 -8.34 13.40
C ARG A 15 -1.60 -6.92 13.20
N PHE A 16 -0.92 -6.64 12.10
CA PHE A 16 -0.29 -5.33 11.86
C PHE A 16 -1.25 -4.29 11.30
N PHE A 17 -2.31 -4.71 10.62
CA PHE A 17 -3.25 -3.80 9.96
C PHE A 17 -4.59 -3.67 10.69
N GLN A 18 -4.72 -4.26 11.88
CA GLN A 18 -5.95 -4.18 12.68
C GLN A 18 -6.36 -2.73 13.00
N PHE A 19 -5.41 -1.80 13.04
CA PHE A 19 -5.69 -0.39 13.26
C PHE A 19 -6.66 0.19 12.22
N LEU A 20 -6.68 -0.35 11.00
CA LEU A 20 -7.63 0.08 9.96
C LEU A 20 -9.07 -0.14 10.41
N VAL A 21 -9.32 -1.24 11.10
CA VAL A 21 -10.64 -1.55 11.66
C VAL A 21 -10.89 -0.74 12.93
N ASP A 22 -9.96 -0.78 13.86
CA ASP A 22 -10.14 -0.23 15.21
C ASP A 22 -10.14 1.30 15.22
N SER A 23 -9.26 1.92 14.44
CA SER A 23 -9.10 3.39 14.45
C SER A 23 -9.80 4.09 13.31
N TYR A 24 -10.01 3.41 12.18
CA TYR A 24 -10.57 4.04 10.98
C TYR A 24 -11.88 3.43 10.51
N GLY A 25 -12.42 2.47 11.26
CA GLY A 25 -13.74 1.91 10.99
C GLY A 25 -13.88 1.16 9.69
N MET A 26 -12.79 0.61 9.15
CA MET A 26 -12.84 -0.15 7.92
C MET A 26 -13.44 -1.53 8.16
N ALA A 27 -14.19 -2.02 7.18
CA ALA A 27 -14.67 -3.41 7.18
C ALA A 27 -13.52 -4.33 6.75
N GLY A 28 -13.49 -5.52 7.31
CA GLY A 28 -12.46 -6.52 7.03
C GLY A 28 -11.88 -7.10 8.31
N PRO A 29 -10.87 -7.95 8.20
CA PRO A 29 -10.21 -8.39 6.97
C PRO A 29 -11.07 -9.33 6.13
N GLU A 30 -10.98 -9.19 4.82
CA GLU A 30 -11.55 -10.13 3.88
C GLU A 30 -10.41 -10.81 3.13
N TYR A 31 -10.40 -12.14 3.12
CA TYR A 31 -9.33 -12.91 2.48
C TYR A 31 -9.74 -13.25 1.06
N SER A 32 -8.87 -12.88 0.11
CA SER A 32 -9.17 -12.98 -1.31
C SER A 32 -8.04 -13.64 -2.07
N GLU A 33 -8.38 -14.38 -3.12
CA GLU A 33 -7.45 -14.95 -4.10
C GLU A 33 -7.80 -14.49 -5.52
N LEU A 34 -8.32 -13.29 -5.66
CA LEU A 34 -8.79 -12.83 -6.98
C LEU A 34 -7.71 -12.97 -8.05
N LEU A 35 -6.52 -12.43 -7.80
CA LEU A 35 -5.32 -12.62 -8.62
C LEU A 35 -4.20 -13.21 -7.80
N LEU A 36 -4.04 -12.75 -6.57
CA LEU A 36 -2.98 -13.14 -5.65
C LEU A 36 -3.56 -13.28 -4.25
N PRO A 37 -2.97 -14.13 -3.40
CA PRO A 37 -3.39 -14.18 -2.00
C PRO A 37 -3.28 -12.80 -1.35
N GLY A 38 -4.37 -12.31 -0.81
CA GLY A 38 -4.41 -10.99 -0.23
C GLY A 38 -5.47 -10.81 0.83
N VAL A 39 -5.34 -9.72 1.57
CA VAL A 39 -6.25 -9.30 2.63
C VAL A 39 -6.78 -7.93 2.30
N LEU A 40 -8.09 -7.79 2.25
CA LEU A 40 -8.77 -6.57 1.86
C LEU A 40 -9.43 -5.91 3.07
N TYR A 41 -9.23 -4.61 3.16
CA TYR A 41 -9.95 -3.73 4.09
C TYR A 41 -10.64 -2.65 3.27
N GLU A 42 -11.89 -2.33 3.62
CA GLU A 42 -12.59 -1.31 2.85
C GLU A 42 -13.58 -0.51 3.68
N ARG A 43 -13.80 0.71 3.21
CA ARG A 43 -14.87 1.61 3.65
C ARG A 43 -15.34 2.37 2.39
N PRO A 44 -16.45 3.11 2.46
CA PRO A 44 -16.98 3.74 1.23
C PRO A 44 -15.99 4.60 0.46
N GLU A 45 -15.05 5.24 1.15
CA GLU A 45 -14.11 6.18 0.52
C GLU A 45 -12.76 5.54 0.17
N LEU A 46 -12.44 4.35 0.70
CA LEU A 46 -11.08 3.85 0.66
C LEU A 46 -11.03 2.33 0.73
N ARG A 47 -10.18 1.75 -0.11
CA ARG A 47 -9.83 0.32 -0.03
C ARG A 47 -8.34 0.17 0.15
N VAL A 48 -7.95 -0.77 0.99
CA VAL A 48 -6.56 -1.16 1.20
C VAL A 48 -6.44 -2.65 0.99
N TRP A 49 -5.56 -3.04 0.08
CA TRP A 49 -5.31 -4.44 -0.24
C TRP A 49 -3.85 -4.78 0.01
N VAL A 50 -3.62 -5.71 0.94
CA VAL A 50 -2.29 -6.21 1.28
C VAL A 50 -2.14 -7.60 0.69
N PHE A 51 -1.20 -7.78 -0.23
CA PHE A 51 -1.09 -9.05 -0.95
C PHE A 51 0.34 -9.53 -1.08
N LEU A 52 0.46 -10.83 -1.32
CA LEU A 52 1.72 -11.53 -1.38
C LEU A 52 1.97 -12.03 -2.80
N GLN A 53 3.12 -11.64 -3.37
CA GLN A 53 3.57 -12.16 -4.63
C GLN A 53 4.79 -13.04 -4.43
N ALA A 54 4.84 -14.18 -5.14
CA ALA A 54 6.07 -14.95 -5.21
C ALA A 54 7.08 -14.15 -6.04
N GLY A 55 8.22 -13.87 -5.46
CA GLY A 55 9.29 -13.16 -6.17
C GLY A 55 10.06 -14.11 -7.10
N ASP A 56 10.75 -13.52 -8.07
CA ASP A 56 11.70 -14.26 -8.89
C ASP A 56 12.91 -14.65 -8.04
N GLY A 57 13.22 -15.94 -7.98
CA GLY A 57 14.32 -16.46 -7.19
C GLY A 57 13.91 -16.66 -5.73
N ALA A 58 14.78 -16.23 -4.80
CA ALA A 58 14.58 -16.47 -3.37
C ALA A 58 13.89 -15.28 -2.72
N GLY A 59 12.60 -15.43 -2.42
CA GLY A 59 11.89 -14.41 -1.65
C GLY A 59 10.48 -14.14 -2.12
N THR A 60 9.76 -13.41 -1.32
CA THR A 60 8.41 -12.98 -1.61
C THR A 60 8.34 -11.46 -1.61
N GLN A 61 7.40 -10.93 -2.37
CA GLN A 61 7.11 -9.51 -2.42
C GLN A 61 5.79 -9.26 -1.71
N ILE A 62 5.78 -8.27 -0.83
CA ILE A 62 4.59 -7.83 -0.12
C ILE A 62 4.23 -6.45 -0.67
N ASP A 63 3.03 -6.33 -1.18
CA ASP A 63 2.54 -5.07 -1.72
C ASP A 63 1.31 -4.60 -0.98
N VAL A 64 1.20 -3.29 -0.82
CA VAL A 64 0.02 -2.65 -0.25
C VAL A 64 -0.49 -1.67 -1.31
N ASP A 65 -1.68 -1.95 -1.81
CA ASP A 65 -2.37 -1.08 -2.76
C ASP A 65 -3.47 -0.31 -2.06
N VAL A 66 -3.58 0.96 -2.42
CA VAL A 66 -4.64 1.85 -1.92
C VAL A 66 -5.48 2.28 -3.10
N CYS A 67 -6.79 2.16 -2.96
CA CYS A 67 -7.73 2.51 -4.03
C CYS A 67 -8.82 3.41 -3.48
N LEU A 68 -9.16 4.45 -4.27
CA LEU A 68 -10.34 5.27 -4.01
C LEU A 68 -11.47 4.73 -4.89
N PRO A 69 -12.48 4.05 -4.32
CA PRO A 69 -13.60 3.57 -5.11
C PRO A 69 -14.47 4.73 -5.59
N ASN A 70 -15.29 4.50 -6.57
CA ASN A 70 -16.27 5.48 -7.07
C ASN A 70 -15.63 6.72 -7.71
N ARG A 71 -14.51 6.55 -8.39
CA ARG A 71 -13.88 7.60 -9.19
C ARG A 71 -13.95 7.26 -10.67
N ASP A 72 -13.99 8.28 -11.52
CA ASP A 72 -14.04 8.13 -12.98
C ASP A 72 -12.69 7.77 -13.57
N TRP A 73 -11.63 8.03 -12.83
CA TRP A 73 -10.26 7.76 -13.24
C TRP A 73 -9.66 6.66 -12.37
N PRO A 74 -8.57 5.99 -12.85
CA PRO A 74 -7.93 4.92 -12.06
C PRO A 74 -7.27 5.48 -10.80
N ALA A 75 -8.03 5.54 -9.72
CA ALA A 75 -7.60 6.10 -8.45
C ALA A 75 -7.01 5.01 -7.55
N LYS A 76 -5.90 4.44 -7.99
CA LYS A 76 -5.18 3.37 -7.31
C LYS A 76 -3.69 3.68 -7.30
N ALA A 77 -3.03 3.43 -6.18
CA ALA A 77 -1.59 3.60 -6.07
C ALA A 77 -0.99 2.62 -5.07
N GLU A 78 0.26 2.27 -5.28
CA GLU A 78 1.01 1.49 -4.29
C GLU A 78 1.41 2.36 -3.11
N LEU A 79 1.51 1.75 -1.94
CA LEU A 79 1.94 2.43 -0.72
C LEU A 79 3.25 3.21 -0.94
N ARG A 80 4.21 2.62 -1.62
CA ARG A 80 5.52 3.24 -1.89
C ARG A 80 5.39 4.55 -2.65
N ASP A 81 4.52 4.58 -3.63
CA ASP A 81 4.29 5.78 -4.44
C ASP A 81 3.57 6.87 -3.66
N LEU A 82 2.66 6.47 -2.77
CA LEU A 82 1.96 7.41 -1.90
C LEU A 82 2.90 8.03 -0.85
N VAL A 83 3.79 7.23 -0.27
CA VAL A 83 4.80 7.72 0.68
C VAL A 83 5.69 8.77 0.01
N GLU A 84 6.12 8.52 -1.22
CA GLU A 84 6.93 9.46 -1.97
C GLU A 84 6.13 10.70 -2.38
N ALA A 85 4.90 10.52 -2.85
CA ALA A 85 4.04 11.65 -3.23
C ALA A 85 3.73 12.56 -2.04
N ALA A 86 3.61 12.01 -0.85
CA ALA A 86 3.42 12.77 0.38
C ALA A 86 4.70 13.41 0.91
N VAL A 87 5.83 13.18 0.25
CA VAL A 87 7.15 13.69 0.63
C VAL A 87 7.57 13.20 2.02
N PHE A 88 7.12 12.01 2.42
CA PHE A 88 7.55 11.39 3.67
C PHE A 88 8.91 10.72 3.54
N ALA A 89 9.13 9.99 2.45
CA ALA A 89 10.38 9.30 2.17
C ALA A 89 10.47 8.95 0.68
N PRO A 90 11.67 8.69 0.15
CA PRO A 90 11.80 8.15 -1.20
C PRO A 90 11.18 6.75 -1.29
N ARG A 91 10.64 6.42 -2.45
CA ARG A 91 9.99 5.13 -2.71
C ARG A 91 10.83 3.92 -2.30
N HIS A 92 12.13 3.98 -2.54
CA HIS A 92 13.01 2.85 -2.24
C HIS A 92 13.24 2.60 -0.74
N ARG A 93 12.81 3.54 0.12
CA ARG A 93 12.90 3.38 1.57
C ARG A 93 11.73 2.55 2.13
N VAL A 94 10.71 2.30 1.33
CA VAL A 94 9.56 1.51 1.76
C VAL A 94 9.84 0.05 1.45
N ALA A 95 9.95 -0.76 2.49
CA ALA A 95 10.23 -2.19 2.35
C ALA A 95 9.08 -2.92 1.65
N HIS A 96 9.42 -3.86 0.77
CA HIS A 96 8.41 -4.62 0.03
C HIS A 96 8.85 -6.06 -0.28
N LYS A 97 10.08 -6.43 0.06
CA LYS A 97 10.61 -7.78 -0.17
C LYS A 97 10.96 -8.44 1.14
N ALA A 98 10.80 -9.76 1.20
CA ALA A 98 11.13 -10.53 2.38
C ALA A 98 11.60 -11.92 1.96
N HIS A 99 12.68 -12.39 2.57
CA HIS A 99 13.26 -13.71 2.28
C HIS A 99 13.02 -14.71 3.41
N THR A 100 12.53 -14.23 4.56
CA THR A 100 12.26 -15.06 5.73
C THR A 100 10.93 -14.64 6.36
N PRO A 101 10.31 -15.50 7.18
CA PRO A 101 9.11 -15.11 7.93
C PRO A 101 9.34 -13.89 8.84
N ASP A 102 10.50 -13.77 9.47
CA ASP A 102 10.80 -12.61 10.31
C ASP A 102 10.94 -11.33 9.50
N ALA A 103 11.58 -11.41 8.32
CA ALA A 103 11.67 -10.27 7.41
C ALA A 103 10.29 -9.86 6.89
N ALA A 104 9.41 -10.83 6.66
CA ALA A 104 8.03 -10.55 6.25
C ALA A 104 7.26 -9.80 7.33
N ARG A 105 7.38 -10.19 8.60
CA ARG A 105 6.75 -9.48 9.71
C ARG A 105 7.28 -8.06 9.83
N LYS A 106 8.59 -7.89 9.69
CA LYS A 106 9.21 -6.56 9.73
C LYS A 106 8.70 -5.68 8.59
N THR A 107 8.60 -6.24 7.38
CA THR A 107 8.07 -5.52 6.22
C THR A 107 6.62 -5.11 6.44
N LEU A 108 5.78 -6.00 6.96
CA LEU A 108 4.39 -5.69 7.26
C LEU A 108 4.27 -4.61 8.32
N ASP A 109 5.09 -4.67 9.36
CA ASP A 109 5.11 -3.66 10.42
C ASP A 109 5.50 -2.28 9.86
N GLU A 110 6.54 -2.22 9.06
CA GLU A 110 6.96 -0.98 8.40
C GLU A 110 5.87 -0.43 7.48
N ASN A 111 5.25 -1.29 6.67
CA ASN A 111 4.17 -0.88 5.77
C ASN A 111 2.96 -0.36 6.55
N ALA A 112 2.61 -1.00 7.65
CA ALA A 112 1.54 -0.54 8.52
C ALA A 112 1.85 0.82 9.12
N THR A 113 3.09 1.05 9.50
CA THR A 113 3.53 2.34 10.05
C THR A 113 3.42 3.45 9.01
N TRP A 114 3.86 3.21 7.77
CA TRP A 114 3.71 4.17 6.68
C TRP A 114 2.25 4.45 6.37
N LEU A 115 1.44 3.41 6.30
CA LEU A 115 0.01 3.58 6.02
C LEU A 115 -0.67 4.38 7.12
N ARG A 116 -0.32 4.13 8.38
CA ARG A 116 -0.87 4.88 9.52
C ARG A 116 -0.57 6.37 9.37
N ARG A 117 0.62 6.73 8.93
CA ARG A 117 0.99 8.12 8.67
C ARG A 117 0.22 8.72 7.49
N LEU A 118 -0.09 7.90 6.48
CA LEU A 118 -0.83 8.35 5.30
C LEU A 118 -2.33 8.49 5.54
N MET A 119 -2.90 7.77 6.50
CA MET A 119 -4.36 7.73 6.68
C MET A 119 -5.02 9.10 6.83
N PRO A 120 -4.47 10.06 7.60
CA PRO A 120 -5.06 11.39 7.65
C PRO A 120 -5.13 12.08 6.29
N LEU A 121 -4.15 11.84 5.43
CA LEU A 121 -4.14 12.39 4.07
C LEU A 121 -5.11 11.65 3.15
N LEU A 122 -5.19 10.33 3.28
CA LEU A 122 -6.08 9.50 2.47
C LEU A 122 -7.56 9.75 2.78
N LEU A 123 -7.86 10.13 4.00
CA LEU A 123 -9.22 10.48 4.42
C LEU A 123 -9.47 11.99 4.43
N GLY A 124 -8.48 12.78 4.03
CA GLY A 124 -8.55 14.23 4.00
C GLY A 124 -9.04 14.79 2.66
N PRO A 125 -9.23 16.12 2.59
CA PRO A 125 -9.76 16.76 1.38
C PRO A 125 -8.82 16.74 0.19
N ASP A 126 -7.51 16.53 0.40
CA ASP A 126 -6.50 16.58 -0.66
C ASP A 126 -6.14 15.19 -1.20
N VAL A 127 -6.93 14.17 -0.89
CA VAL A 127 -6.65 12.78 -1.27
C VAL A 127 -6.51 12.59 -2.79
N GLU A 128 -7.34 13.27 -3.57
CA GLU A 128 -7.28 13.15 -5.04
C GLU A 128 -5.97 13.72 -5.58
N ALA A 129 -5.55 14.87 -5.08
CA ALA A 129 -4.28 15.47 -5.49
C ALA A 129 -3.09 14.55 -5.14
N LEU A 130 -3.11 13.95 -3.97
CA LEU A 130 -2.10 12.98 -3.54
C LEU A 130 -2.08 11.76 -4.46
N MET A 131 -3.25 11.21 -4.75
CA MET A 131 -3.38 10.03 -5.60
C MET A 131 -2.90 10.30 -7.03
N ARG A 132 -3.26 11.46 -7.58
CA ARG A 132 -2.81 11.86 -8.91
C ARG A 132 -1.30 12.04 -8.96
N LYS A 133 -0.72 12.66 -7.94
CA LYS A 133 0.72 12.85 -7.83
C LYS A 133 1.45 11.49 -7.75
N ALA A 134 0.92 10.55 -7.01
CA ALA A 134 1.48 9.21 -6.90
C ALA A 134 1.48 8.49 -8.25
N ASN A 135 0.43 8.69 -9.07
CA ASN A 135 0.33 8.08 -10.39
C ASN A 135 1.18 8.78 -11.45
N GLU A 136 1.29 10.10 -11.39
CA GLU A 136 2.08 10.88 -12.37
C GLU A 136 3.56 10.50 -12.40
N ARG A 137 4.12 10.17 -11.25
CA ARG A 137 5.54 9.90 -11.16
C ARG A 137 5.97 8.60 -11.82
N GLN A 138 5.04 7.75 -12.19
CA GLN A 138 5.37 6.43 -12.73
C GLN A 138 5.92 6.47 -14.14
N VAL A 139 5.40 7.37 -14.98
CA VAL A 139 5.85 7.51 -16.35
C VAL A 139 5.84 8.99 -16.77
N ASP A 140 6.74 9.36 -17.68
CA ASP A 140 6.72 10.66 -18.35
C ASP A 140 5.85 10.60 -19.60
N CYS A 141 5.80 11.71 -20.34
CA CYS A 141 5.02 11.82 -21.57
C CYS A 141 5.43 10.84 -22.67
N ALA A 142 6.67 10.34 -22.63
CA ALA A 142 7.19 9.36 -23.58
C ALA A 142 7.05 7.92 -23.09
N GLY A 143 6.43 7.70 -21.91
CA GLY A 143 6.27 6.39 -21.33
C GLY A 143 7.47 5.91 -20.51
N ASN A 144 8.47 6.73 -20.30
CA ASN A 144 9.65 6.39 -19.50
C ASN A 144 9.40 6.69 -18.02
N PRO A 145 10.02 5.94 -17.09
CA PRO A 145 9.91 6.24 -15.68
C PRO A 145 10.39 7.66 -15.39
N LYS A 146 9.57 8.44 -14.69
CA LYS A 146 9.96 9.79 -14.30
C LYS A 146 11.07 9.76 -13.28
N LYS A 147 12.08 10.61 -13.47
CA LYS A 147 13.14 10.79 -12.50
C LYS A 147 12.71 11.83 -11.48
N ARG A 148 13.08 11.57 -10.21
CA ARG A 148 12.83 12.52 -9.14
C ARG A 148 13.73 13.74 -9.33
N GLY A 149 13.15 14.93 -9.13
CA GLY A 149 13.92 16.16 -9.16
C GLY A 149 14.93 16.25 -8.01
N PRO A 150 16.00 17.04 -8.19
CA PRO A 150 17.07 17.12 -7.19
C PRO A 150 16.69 17.87 -5.91
N ASP A 151 15.62 18.65 -5.93
CA ASP A 151 15.27 19.57 -4.84
C ASP A 151 14.19 19.02 -3.89
N VAL A 152 13.88 17.74 -3.97
CA VAL A 152 12.87 17.15 -3.10
C VAL A 152 13.41 16.98 -1.68
N LYS A 153 12.74 17.59 -0.72
CA LYS A 153 13.03 17.41 0.70
C LYS A 153 12.13 16.32 1.28
N TRP A 154 12.76 15.33 1.89
CA TRP A 154 12.03 14.19 2.46
C TRP A 154 11.73 14.45 3.94
N LYS A 155 10.55 13.97 4.39
CA LYS A 155 10.09 14.13 5.77
C LYS A 155 10.37 12.84 6.54
N PHE A 156 11.64 12.59 6.79
CA PHE A 156 12.02 11.46 7.63
C PHE A 156 11.72 11.75 9.09
N ASP A 157 11.19 10.76 9.79
CA ASP A 157 11.02 10.80 11.23
C ASP A 157 11.98 9.84 11.90
#